data_8949f70e6505159a0e277d48172125fa
#
_entry.id   8949f70e6505159a0e277d48172125fa
#
_cell.length_a   1.000
_cell.length_b   1.000
_cell.length_c   1.000
_cell.angle_alpha   90.00
_cell.angle_beta   90.00
_cell.angle_gamma   90.00
#
_symmetry.space_group_name_H-M   'P 1'
#
loop_
_entity.id
_entity.type
_entity.pdbx_description
1 polymer ?
#
loop_
_entity_poly.entity_id
_entity_poly.type
_entity_poly.pdbx_seq_one_letter_code
_entity_poly.pdbx_strand_id
1 'polypeptide(L)'
;VDGNVIEGNKEVTKDNWTKGIYEQIKNSSCDNTFTKQVKKEMRLAKPLDAGIVTTHTAEQAYDLVLAHAGCSKQRDIIDIRIIEETQNGTATYIGSVTKGVENAPGLIDLPADVKPEGSTGAWPELSNGGVTDDELRDTDGDGIPDTWETAHGLNPKDASDGVTTTLSKEGYTNLEVYMNSLVK
;
A
#
# COMPACT_ATOMS: atom_id res chain seq x y z
N VAL A 1 18.62 6.91 -3.05
CA VAL A 1 17.65 7.91 -2.63
C VAL A 1 17.67 9.05 -3.63
N ASP A 2 16.63 9.14 -4.44
CA ASP A 2 16.48 10.12 -5.51
C ASP A 2 15.00 10.25 -5.88
N GLY A 3 14.60 11.39 -6.45
CA GLY A 3 13.25 11.62 -6.96
C GLY A 3 12.18 11.85 -5.89
N ASN A 4 12.53 12.04 -4.61
CA ASN A 4 11.56 12.32 -3.56
C ASN A 4 11.27 13.82 -3.47
N VAL A 5 10.01 14.18 -3.32
CA VAL A 5 9.56 15.53 -3.03
C VAL A 5 9.39 15.71 -1.52
N ILE A 6 10.02 16.73 -0.98
CA ILE A 6 9.87 17.12 0.43
C ILE A 6 9.18 18.48 0.47
N GLU A 7 7.92 18.49 0.87
CA GLU A 7 7.15 19.72 1.01
C GLU A 7 7.84 20.70 1.96
N GLY A 8 7.85 21.97 1.58
CA GLY A 8 8.53 23.01 2.36
C GLY A 8 10.04 23.01 2.27
N ASN A 9 10.69 22.03 1.63
CA ASN A 9 12.15 21.97 1.49
C ASN A 9 12.60 21.70 0.05
N LYS A 10 12.70 22.78 -0.74
CA LYS A 10 13.11 22.73 -2.14
C LYS A 10 14.55 22.24 -2.36
N GLU A 11 15.44 22.50 -1.44
CA GLU A 11 16.84 22.08 -1.55
C GLU A 11 16.97 20.56 -1.40
N VAL A 12 16.25 19.95 -0.46
CA VAL A 12 16.22 18.49 -0.30
C VAL A 12 15.49 17.83 -1.47
N THR A 13 14.40 18.41 -1.95
CA THR A 13 13.68 17.93 -3.13
C THR A 13 14.58 17.89 -4.36
N LYS A 14 15.41 18.93 -4.56
CA LYS A 14 16.33 19.03 -5.70
C LYS A 14 17.51 18.06 -5.61
N ASP A 15 17.98 17.76 -4.42
CA ASP A 15 19.12 16.85 -4.18
C ASP A 15 18.89 16.05 -2.91
N ASN A 16 18.14 14.97 -3.06
CA ASN A 16 17.79 14.10 -1.93
C ASN A 16 19.01 13.47 -1.29
N TRP A 17 20.07 13.19 -2.06
CA TRP A 17 21.25 12.53 -1.52
C TRP A 17 22.11 13.47 -0.68
N THR A 18 22.55 14.57 -1.27
CA THR A 18 23.49 15.47 -0.60
C THR A 18 22.85 16.26 0.53
N LYS A 19 21.57 16.64 0.35
CA LYS A 19 20.82 17.48 1.29
C LYS A 19 19.91 16.71 2.22
N GLY A 20 19.54 15.47 1.90
CA GLY A 20 18.59 14.66 2.66
C GLY A 20 19.21 13.50 3.43
N ILE A 21 20.41 13.06 3.10
CA ILE A 21 21.13 11.99 3.81
C ILE A 21 22.25 12.56 4.66
N TYR A 22 22.22 12.29 5.96
CA TYR A 22 23.22 12.76 6.92
C TYR A 22 23.95 11.60 7.56
N GLU A 23 25.22 11.78 7.81
CA GLU A 23 26.04 10.92 8.64
C GLU A 23 25.71 11.21 10.11
N GLN A 24 25.05 10.28 10.79
CA GLN A 24 24.75 10.44 12.20
C GLN A 24 25.22 9.24 13.01
N ILE A 25 26.03 9.50 14.02
CA ILE A 25 26.45 8.52 15.03
C ILE A 25 25.74 8.85 16.32
N LYS A 26 24.91 7.91 16.78
CA LYS A 26 24.05 8.15 17.94
C LYS A 26 24.74 7.89 19.28
N ASN A 27 25.75 7.05 19.32
CA ASN A 27 26.49 6.79 20.58
C ASN A 27 27.97 6.48 20.33
N SER A 28 28.78 6.74 21.34
CA SER A 28 30.23 6.59 21.27
C SER A 28 30.74 5.13 21.25
N SER A 29 29.87 4.15 21.44
CA SER A 29 30.20 2.72 21.35
C SER A 29 30.01 2.12 19.97
N CYS A 30 29.45 2.87 19.03
CA CYS A 30 29.45 2.47 17.63
C CYS A 30 30.80 2.85 17.02
N ASP A 31 31.46 1.89 16.38
CA ASP A 31 32.58 2.20 15.51
C ASP A 31 32.15 3.24 14.50
N ASN A 32 32.95 4.26 14.32
CA ASN A 32 32.65 5.42 13.47
C ASN A 32 32.74 5.04 11.98
N THR A 33 31.87 4.15 11.55
CA THR A 33 31.96 3.50 10.24
C THR A 33 31.22 4.27 9.15
N PHE A 34 30.18 5.07 9.48
CA PHE A 34 29.47 5.87 8.50
C PHE A 34 30.06 7.27 8.37
N THR A 35 31.09 7.40 7.56
CA THR A 35 31.78 8.66 7.27
C THR A 35 31.29 9.27 5.96
N LYS A 36 31.71 10.51 5.68
CA LYS A 36 31.48 11.16 4.36
C LYS A 36 32.02 10.35 3.20
N GLN A 37 33.13 9.65 3.41
CA GLN A 37 33.72 8.79 2.39
C GLN A 37 32.83 7.58 2.14
N VAL A 38 32.38 6.88 3.19
CA VAL A 38 31.46 5.74 3.09
C VAL A 38 30.16 6.16 2.42
N LYS A 39 29.57 7.30 2.80
CA LYS A 39 28.37 7.85 2.14
C LYS A 39 28.59 8.02 0.62
N LYS A 40 29.73 8.55 0.22
CA LYS A 40 30.08 8.73 -1.20
C LYS A 40 30.20 7.38 -1.92
N GLU A 41 30.82 6.40 -1.29
CA GLU A 41 31.01 5.05 -1.87
C GLU A 41 29.69 4.27 -1.96
N MET A 42 28.75 4.50 -1.06
CA MET A 42 27.43 3.88 -1.08
C MET A 42 26.51 4.42 -2.18
N ARG A 43 26.84 5.58 -2.77
CA ARG A 43 26.01 6.18 -3.80
C ARG A 43 26.19 5.44 -5.13
N LEU A 44 25.11 4.80 -5.57
CA LEU A 44 25.07 4.22 -6.90
C LEU A 44 24.93 5.32 -7.97
N ALA A 45 25.64 5.17 -9.08
CA ALA A 45 25.54 6.10 -10.22
C ALA A 45 24.23 5.93 -11.00
N LYS A 46 23.61 4.75 -10.89
CA LYS A 46 22.33 4.40 -11.51
C LYS A 46 21.53 3.55 -10.53
N PRO A 47 20.20 3.51 -10.62
CA PRO A 47 19.39 2.54 -9.91
C PRO A 47 19.86 1.10 -10.16
N LEU A 48 19.60 0.21 -9.20
CA LEU A 48 19.77 -1.23 -9.42
C LEU A 48 18.83 -1.67 -10.54
N ASP A 49 19.32 -2.56 -11.39
CA ASP A 49 18.48 -3.18 -12.41
C ASP A 49 17.50 -4.15 -11.72
N ALA A 50 16.25 -3.77 -11.68
CA ALA A 50 15.15 -4.56 -11.12
C ALA A 50 14.28 -5.19 -12.21
N GLY A 51 14.74 -5.24 -13.46
CA GLY A 51 13.98 -5.70 -14.61
C GLY A 51 12.98 -4.65 -15.12
N ILE A 52 11.85 -5.10 -15.66
CA ILE A 52 10.84 -4.19 -16.23
C ILE A 52 9.98 -3.64 -15.07
N VAL A 53 10.35 -2.46 -14.59
CA VAL A 53 9.59 -1.73 -13.57
C VAL A 53 9.22 -0.35 -14.09
N THR A 54 7.93 -0.01 -14.05
CA THR A 54 7.47 1.35 -14.32
C THR A 54 7.77 2.23 -13.11
N THR A 55 8.64 3.21 -13.29
CA THR A 55 8.96 4.19 -12.25
C THR A 55 8.17 5.47 -12.47
N HIS A 56 7.37 5.85 -11.49
CA HIS A 56 6.60 7.10 -11.50
C HIS A 56 7.38 8.23 -10.84
N THR A 57 7.03 9.49 -11.15
CA THR A 57 7.49 10.63 -10.34
C THR A 57 6.85 10.57 -8.96
N ALA A 58 7.38 11.31 -7.98
CA ALA A 58 6.80 11.36 -6.64
C ALA A 58 5.34 11.84 -6.66
N GLU A 59 5.01 12.82 -7.49
CA GLU A 59 3.66 13.35 -7.67
C GLU A 59 2.73 12.30 -8.27
N GLN A 60 3.14 11.62 -9.34
CA GLN A 60 2.38 10.53 -9.94
C GLN A 60 2.18 9.38 -8.95
N ALA A 61 3.22 9.02 -8.20
CA ALA A 61 3.14 7.96 -7.20
C ALA A 61 2.17 8.33 -6.07
N TYR A 62 2.17 9.59 -5.63
CA TYR A 62 1.22 10.09 -4.64
C TYR A 62 -0.23 9.89 -5.10
N ASP A 63 -0.58 10.38 -6.28
CA ASP A 63 -1.92 10.27 -6.83
C ASP A 63 -2.34 8.80 -7.02
N LEU A 64 -1.46 7.97 -7.58
CA LEU A 64 -1.73 6.55 -7.83
C LEU A 64 -1.88 5.75 -6.53
N VAL A 65 -1.06 6.02 -5.51
CA VAL A 65 -1.17 5.35 -4.21
C VAL A 65 -2.48 5.72 -3.53
N LEU A 66 -2.86 6.99 -3.50
CA LEU A 66 -4.14 7.41 -2.92
C LEU A 66 -5.35 6.84 -3.67
N ALA A 67 -5.26 6.72 -4.99
CA ALA A 67 -6.36 6.18 -5.79
C ALA A 67 -6.47 4.64 -5.70
N HIS A 68 -5.36 3.92 -5.67
CA HIS A 68 -5.34 2.48 -5.96
C HIS A 68 -4.72 1.59 -4.88
N ALA A 69 -4.03 2.12 -3.87
CA ALA A 69 -3.45 1.29 -2.83
C ALA A 69 -4.51 0.70 -1.88
N GLY A 70 -4.26 -0.50 -1.38
CA GLY A 70 -5.16 -1.20 -0.48
C GLY A 70 -6.45 -1.67 -1.15
N CYS A 71 -7.53 -1.79 -0.39
CA CYS A 71 -8.84 -2.23 -0.87
C CYS A 71 -9.56 -1.11 -1.64
N SER A 72 -8.97 -0.66 -2.75
CA SER A 72 -9.41 0.54 -3.48
C SER A 72 -10.76 0.41 -4.18
N LYS A 73 -11.24 -0.81 -4.43
CA LYS A 73 -12.58 -1.03 -5.03
C LYS A 73 -13.70 -0.74 -4.05
N GLN A 74 -13.52 -1.10 -2.80
CA GLN A 74 -14.47 -0.84 -1.72
C GLN A 74 -13.70 -0.53 -0.45
N ARG A 75 -13.49 0.74 -0.20
CA ARG A 75 -12.78 1.22 0.98
C ARG A 75 -13.70 1.22 2.20
N ASP A 76 -13.18 0.76 3.32
CA ASP A 76 -13.85 0.95 4.60
C ASP A 76 -13.62 2.36 5.16
N ILE A 77 -14.25 2.65 6.29
CA ILE A 77 -14.17 3.98 6.92
C ILE A 77 -12.77 4.31 7.43
N ILE A 78 -11.93 3.31 7.71
CA ILE A 78 -10.54 3.51 8.16
C ILE A 78 -9.68 3.90 6.96
N ASP A 79 -9.83 3.20 5.83
CA ASP A 79 -9.13 3.53 4.58
C ASP A 79 -9.49 4.93 4.09
N ILE A 80 -10.79 5.27 4.10
CA ILE A 80 -11.27 6.60 3.71
C ILE A 80 -10.61 7.67 4.57
N ARG A 81 -10.61 7.51 5.89
CA ARG A 81 -9.98 8.43 6.82
C ARG A 81 -8.48 8.60 6.55
N ILE A 82 -7.75 7.51 6.35
CA ILE A 82 -6.30 7.56 6.11
C ILE A 82 -5.99 8.33 4.83
N ILE A 83 -6.81 8.16 3.79
CA ILE A 83 -6.66 8.90 2.54
C ILE A 83 -6.93 10.40 2.75
N GLU A 84 -8.04 10.75 3.41
CA GLU A 84 -8.39 12.14 3.70
C GLU A 84 -7.35 12.81 4.58
N GLU A 85 -6.86 12.14 5.62
CA GLU A 85 -5.80 12.66 6.49
C GLU A 85 -4.49 12.88 5.73
N THR A 86 -4.15 11.96 4.81
CA THR A 86 -2.95 12.10 3.97
C THR A 86 -3.08 13.28 3.02
N GLN A 87 -4.24 13.44 2.37
CA GLN A 87 -4.50 14.55 1.44
C GLN A 87 -4.49 15.91 2.13
N ASN A 88 -5.02 15.98 3.35
CA ASN A 88 -5.17 17.23 4.09
C ASN A 88 -3.98 17.54 5.02
N GLY A 89 -3.03 16.61 5.17
CA GLY A 89 -1.93 16.74 6.12
C GLY A 89 -2.41 16.81 7.56
N THR A 90 -3.46 16.06 7.90
CA THR A 90 -4.09 16.06 9.22
C THR A 90 -3.96 14.69 9.90
N ALA A 91 -4.27 14.64 11.18
CA ALA A 91 -4.41 13.40 11.93
C ALA A 91 -5.51 13.59 12.98
N THR A 92 -6.49 12.71 12.98
CA THR A 92 -7.72 12.87 13.77
C THR A 92 -7.61 12.21 15.16
N TYR A 93 -6.91 11.09 15.26
CA TYR A 93 -6.93 10.26 16.45
C TYR A 93 -5.60 10.32 17.22
N ILE A 94 -5.70 10.10 18.54
CA ILE A 94 -4.57 10.07 19.45
C ILE A 94 -4.58 8.72 20.17
N GLY A 95 -3.42 8.08 20.29
CA GLY A 95 -3.27 6.81 20.99
C GLY A 95 -3.60 6.94 22.49
N SER A 96 -4.28 5.92 23.03
CA SER A 96 -4.76 5.92 24.42
C SER A 96 -3.69 5.51 25.44
N VAL A 97 -2.63 4.86 25.02
CA VAL A 97 -1.60 4.27 25.91
C VAL A 97 -0.31 5.07 25.94
N THR A 98 0.06 5.76 24.87
CA THR A 98 1.29 6.54 24.79
C THR A 98 1.26 7.71 25.76
N LYS A 99 1.77 7.48 26.96
CA LYS A 99 1.86 8.50 28.01
C LYS A 99 3.05 9.43 27.77
N GLY A 100 2.81 10.73 27.91
CA GLY A 100 3.85 11.75 27.90
C GLY A 100 4.14 12.37 26.53
N VAL A 101 3.42 11.98 25.49
CA VAL A 101 3.39 12.70 24.22
C VAL A 101 2.01 13.36 24.12
N GLU A 102 1.74 14.30 25.00
CA GLU A 102 0.54 15.12 24.92
C GLU A 102 0.52 15.79 23.55
N ASN A 103 -0.58 15.57 22.78
CA ASN A 103 -0.78 16.12 21.47
C ASN A 103 0.09 15.57 20.33
N ALA A 104 0.31 14.27 20.29
CA ALA A 104 0.87 13.60 19.11
C ALA A 104 -0.25 12.93 18.29
N PRO A 105 -1.04 13.68 17.51
CA PRO A 105 -2.08 13.08 16.68
C PRO A 105 -1.45 12.16 15.63
N GLY A 106 -2.14 11.06 15.34
CA GLY A 106 -1.67 10.05 14.38
C GLY A 106 -0.86 8.91 14.98
N LEU A 107 -0.44 8.99 16.25
CA LEU A 107 0.13 7.85 16.96
C LEU A 107 -1.00 6.99 17.52
N ILE A 108 -1.18 5.78 16.99
CA ILE A 108 -2.24 4.85 17.35
C ILE A 108 -1.62 3.69 18.13
N ASP A 109 -2.12 3.43 19.33
CA ASP A 109 -1.62 2.35 20.19
C ASP A 109 -2.49 1.10 20.12
N LEU A 110 -3.80 1.28 19.98
CA LEU A 110 -4.79 0.19 20.02
C LEU A 110 -5.80 0.36 18.89
N PRO A 111 -6.39 -0.74 18.37
CA PRO A 111 -7.48 -0.66 17.40
C PRO A 111 -8.67 0.19 17.87
N ALA A 112 -8.92 0.19 19.17
CA ALA A 112 -10.00 0.98 19.78
C ALA A 112 -9.79 2.49 19.63
N ASP A 113 -8.57 2.96 19.47
CA ASP A 113 -8.26 4.40 19.35
C ASP A 113 -8.77 4.99 18.04
N VAL A 114 -8.92 4.17 17.00
CA VAL A 114 -9.43 4.59 15.68
C VAL A 114 -10.88 4.14 15.43
N LYS A 115 -11.54 3.68 16.48
CA LYS A 115 -12.91 3.22 16.39
C LYS A 115 -13.85 4.42 16.18
N PRO A 116 -14.70 4.42 15.14
CA PRO A 116 -15.66 5.48 14.92
C PRO A 116 -16.61 5.63 16.10
N GLU A 117 -16.98 6.87 16.40
CA GLU A 117 -17.95 7.18 17.45
C GLU A 117 -19.27 6.47 17.17
N GLY A 118 -19.85 5.84 18.19
CA GLY A 118 -21.10 5.09 18.07
C GLY A 118 -20.98 3.68 17.50
N SER A 119 -19.80 3.23 17.06
CA SER A 119 -19.63 1.86 16.58
C SER A 119 -19.66 0.86 17.75
N THR A 120 -20.34 -0.29 17.56
CA THR A 120 -20.47 -1.34 18.57
C THR A 120 -19.45 -2.47 18.39
N GLY A 121 -18.97 -2.69 17.16
CA GLY A 121 -17.98 -3.70 16.82
C GLY A 121 -16.54 -3.27 17.15
N ALA A 122 -15.60 -4.21 17.16
CA ALA A 122 -14.17 -3.93 17.30
C ALA A 122 -13.57 -3.31 16.03
N TRP A 123 -14.11 -3.68 14.88
CA TRP A 123 -13.68 -3.27 13.53
C TRP A 123 -14.89 -2.84 12.71
N PRO A 124 -14.69 -2.01 11.68
CA PRO A 124 -15.75 -1.73 10.72
C PRO A 124 -16.14 -3.01 9.99
N GLU A 125 -17.43 -3.14 9.69
CA GLU A 125 -17.92 -4.22 8.83
C GLU A 125 -17.53 -3.88 7.38
N LEU A 126 -16.97 -4.87 6.68
CA LEU A 126 -16.71 -4.75 5.26
C LEU A 126 -18.03 -4.89 4.50
N SER A 127 -18.23 -4.04 3.51
CA SER A 127 -19.36 -4.16 2.60
C SER A 127 -18.88 -4.68 1.24
N ASN A 128 -19.73 -5.41 0.53
CA ASN A 128 -19.44 -5.87 -0.83
C ASN A 128 -19.71 -4.80 -1.90
N GLY A 129 -19.84 -3.53 -1.48
CA GLY A 129 -19.93 -2.40 -2.41
C GLY A 129 -21.15 -2.39 -3.33
N GLY A 130 -22.21 -3.11 -2.94
CA GLY A 130 -23.42 -3.27 -3.74
C GLY A 130 -23.32 -4.38 -4.80
N VAL A 131 -22.23 -5.15 -4.82
CA VAL A 131 -22.13 -6.38 -5.60
C VAL A 131 -23.10 -7.40 -5.04
N THR A 132 -23.90 -8.03 -5.88
CA THR A 132 -24.92 -8.98 -5.47
C THR A 132 -24.32 -10.35 -5.15
N ASP A 133 -25.01 -11.15 -4.34
CA ASP A 133 -24.62 -12.53 -4.04
C ASP A 133 -24.52 -13.40 -5.32
N ASP A 134 -25.34 -13.11 -6.34
CA ASP A 134 -25.29 -13.80 -7.62
C ASP A 134 -24.01 -13.47 -8.40
N GLU A 135 -23.54 -12.22 -8.33
CA GLU A 135 -22.26 -11.80 -8.96
C GLU A 135 -21.05 -12.35 -8.24
N LEU A 136 -21.17 -12.65 -6.94
CA LEU A 136 -20.13 -13.24 -6.11
C LEU A 136 -20.24 -14.77 -6.01
N ARG A 137 -21.25 -15.39 -6.63
CA ARG A 137 -21.43 -16.83 -6.59
C ARG A 137 -20.20 -17.52 -7.16
N ASP A 138 -19.66 -18.44 -6.39
CA ASP A 138 -18.56 -19.31 -6.71
C ASP A 138 -19.03 -20.75 -6.42
N THR A 139 -19.44 -21.47 -7.49
CA THR A 139 -20.16 -22.75 -7.34
C THR A 139 -19.23 -23.88 -6.97
N ASP A 140 -17.98 -23.86 -7.39
CA ASP A 140 -17.00 -24.93 -7.12
C ASP A 140 -15.98 -24.58 -6.02
N GLY A 141 -15.96 -23.32 -5.57
CA GLY A 141 -15.20 -22.88 -4.42
C GLY A 141 -13.71 -22.68 -4.70
N ASP A 142 -13.34 -22.32 -5.94
CA ASP A 142 -11.94 -22.09 -6.32
C ASP A 142 -11.47 -20.65 -6.11
N GLY A 143 -12.40 -19.75 -5.76
CA GLY A 143 -12.14 -18.33 -5.50
C GLY A 143 -12.40 -17.42 -6.69
N ILE A 144 -12.92 -17.95 -7.81
CA ILE A 144 -13.31 -17.20 -9.00
C ILE A 144 -14.84 -17.21 -9.12
N PRO A 145 -15.53 -16.06 -9.27
CA PRO A 145 -16.96 -16.05 -9.42
C PRO A 145 -17.43 -16.68 -10.74
N ASP A 146 -18.53 -17.45 -10.69
CA ASP A 146 -19.16 -18.13 -11.86
C ASP A 146 -19.33 -17.21 -13.07
N THR A 147 -19.71 -15.97 -12.83
CA THR A 147 -19.93 -14.97 -13.88
C THR A 147 -18.64 -14.58 -14.59
N TRP A 148 -17.55 -14.46 -13.83
CA TRP A 148 -16.23 -14.14 -14.37
C TRP A 148 -15.65 -15.34 -15.14
N GLU A 149 -15.77 -16.54 -14.60
CA GLU A 149 -15.34 -17.77 -15.26
C GLU A 149 -16.03 -17.96 -16.60
N THR A 150 -17.36 -17.87 -16.61
CA THR A 150 -18.16 -17.98 -17.85
C THR A 150 -17.71 -16.95 -18.89
N ALA A 151 -17.45 -15.71 -18.48
CA ALA A 151 -17.01 -14.66 -19.38
C ALA A 151 -15.60 -14.90 -19.96
N HIS A 152 -14.77 -15.68 -19.28
CA HIS A 152 -13.39 -15.98 -19.67
C HIS A 152 -13.19 -17.41 -20.18
N GLY A 153 -14.29 -18.19 -20.32
CA GLY A 153 -14.26 -19.55 -20.89
C GLY A 153 -13.74 -20.61 -19.92
N LEU A 154 -13.83 -20.35 -18.63
CA LEU A 154 -13.62 -21.34 -17.57
C LEU A 154 -14.93 -22.05 -17.23
N ASN A 155 -14.87 -23.08 -16.41
CA ASN A 155 -16.00 -23.89 -16.03
C ASN A 155 -16.39 -23.69 -14.56
N PRO A 156 -17.49 -22.99 -14.23
CA PRO A 156 -17.94 -22.72 -12.85
C PRO A 156 -18.27 -23.95 -11.99
N LYS A 157 -17.94 -25.13 -12.43
CA LYS A 157 -18.13 -26.42 -11.73
C LYS A 157 -16.86 -27.25 -11.67
N ASP A 158 -15.72 -26.68 -11.99
CA ASP A 158 -14.44 -27.39 -12.03
C ASP A 158 -13.35 -26.57 -11.36
N ALA A 159 -13.29 -26.63 -10.04
CA ALA A 159 -12.28 -25.95 -9.22
C ALA A 159 -10.81 -26.21 -9.65
N SER A 160 -10.57 -27.20 -10.49
CA SER A 160 -9.22 -27.48 -10.97
C SER A 160 -8.74 -26.52 -12.06
N ASP A 161 -9.63 -25.81 -12.71
CA ASP A 161 -9.23 -24.87 -13.75
C ASP A 161 -8.71 -23.53 -13.18
N GLY A 162 -9.12 -23.14 -11.98
CA GLY A 162 -8.58 -21.98 -11.27
C GLY A 162 -7.06 -22.02 -11.07
N VAL A 163 -6.48 -23.22 -10.89
CA VAL A 163 -5.04 -23.39 -10.72
C VAL A 163 -4.29 -23.63 -12.04
N THR A 164 -4.98 -23.73 -13.17
CA THR A 164 -4.33 -23.79 -14.48
C THR A 164 -3.86 -22.41 -14.96
N THR A 165 -3.01 -22.36 -15.96
CA THR A 165 -2.44 -21.12 -16.51
C THR A 165 -2.98 -20.77 -17.90
N THR A 166 -4.19 -21.24 -18.23
CA THR A 166 -4.74 -21.16 -19.58
C THR A 166 -5.00 -19.74 -20.05
N LEU A 167 -5.27 -18.81 -19.14
CA LEU A 167 -5.53 -17.40 -19.44
C LEU A 167 -4.27 -16.53 -19.48
N SER A 168 -3.14 -17.03 -18.98
CA SER A 168 -1.91 -16.24 -18.90
C SER A 168 -0.80 -16.81 -19.78
N LYS A 169 -0.17 -15.93 -20.56
CA LYS A 169 1.08 -16.25 -21.30
C LYS A 169 2.34 -16.17 -20.44
N GLU A 170 2.21 -15.56 -19.25
CA GLU A 170 3.31 -15.30 -18.32
C GLU A 170 3.39 -16.34 -17.21
N GLY A 171 2.48 -17.34 -17.22
CA GLY A 171 2.46 -18.44 -16.25
C GLY A 171 1.68 -18.16 -14.96
N TYR A 172 0.90 -17.09 -14.88
CA TYR A 172 -0.04 -16.89 -13.79
C TYR A 172 -1.19 -17.89 -13.86
N THR A 173 -1.64 -18.36 -12.71
CA THR A 173 -2.84 -19.18 -12.62
C THR A 173 -4.08 -18.37 -13.00
N ASN A 174 -5.17 -19.03 -13.37
CA ASN A 174 -6.40 -18.34 -13.72
C ASN A 174 -6.96 -17.53 -12.52
N LEU A 175 -6.81 -18.07 -11.30
CA LEU A 175 -7.13 -17.32 -10.07
C LEU A 175 -6.28 -16.04 -9.94
N GLU A 176 -4.97 -16.11 -10.20
CA GLU A 176 -4.11 -14.92 -10.17
C GLU A 176 -4.49 -13.92 -11.26
N VAL A 177 -4.90 -14.38 -12.45
CA VAL A 177 -5.41 -13.51 -13.51
C VAL A 177 -6.69 -12.81 -13.07
N TYR A 178 -7.62 -13.53 -12.44
CA TYR A 178 -8.81 -12.96 -11.84
C TYR A 178 -8.45 -11.91 -10.77
N MET A 179 -7.62 -12.28 -9.80
CA MET A 179 -7.20 -11.35 -8.73
C MET A 179 -6.55 -10.08 -9.28
N ASN A 180 -5.68 -10.21 -10.28
CA ASN A 180 -5.05 -9.07 -10.95
C ASN A 180 -6.04 -8.21 -11.74
N SER A 181 -7.15 -8.77 -12.21
CA SER A 181 -8.22 -8.01 -12.86
C SER A 181 -9.01 -7.12 -11.90
N LEU A 182 -8.94 -7.40 -10.59
CA LEU A 182 -9.59 -6.62 -9.54
C LEU A 182 -8.83 -5.34 -9.18
N VAL A 183 -7.56 -5.27 -9.48
CA VAL A 183 -6.71 -4.09 -9.27
C VAL A 183 -6.35 -3.45 -10.61
N LYS A 184 -6.20 -2.12 -10.63
CA LYS A 184 -5.86 -1.36 -11.83
C LYS A 184 -4.51 -0.71 -11.68
#